data_457905f8c0a74dfaa76fe38153aec9d4
#
_entry.id   457905f8c0a74dfaa76fe38153aec9d4
#
_cell.length_a   1.000
_cell.length_b   1.000
_cell.length_c   1.000
_cell.angle_alpha   90.00
_cell.angle_beta   90.00
_cell.angle_gamma   90.00
#
_symmetry.space_group_name_H-M   'P 1'
#
loop_
_entity.id
_entity.type
_entity.pdbx_description
1 polymer ?
#
loop_
_entity_poly.entity_id
_entity_poly.type
_entity_poly.pdbx_seq_one_letter_code
_entity_poly.pdbx_strand_id
1 'polypeptide(L)'
;MNAFRYHTFSVLLTIAMFVSCNSQEQYREQEVKDFSQEQYRGQEVKDFSLVMTAEDSVISANVNGLGFAIFKEIASNGDIQSCVFSPLSAASVLAMTTNGASGLALQDLEKIIGSSQCANDFFRKYIQGLPQSKDNSVLLNNLIAVDQKYPLNDSFVNQLQDSYQAVARNYDFSDIKTVSEINDWMKECTEGRISEAIDKIDDQEGAIMINTLRLKSRWSDPFSSQLTKDRRFIKDDGDTIMIPMMYQEMPVEMMENDEYQALAKKLELNHFKMLFVLPKKLTLSAFSSMMDLKMFYEILDSLQFIDDNIKISIPKFSVSSEFNYFESFKRLMPNAFGMNPDLSKMTRVPARINRVIQKSALEVMESGVEATSVTTEIYLFKGMSPSFSADHPFLYFIYDDISRTILFMGQFCGN
;
A
#
# COMPACT_ATOMS: atom_id res chain seq x y z
N MET A 1 -15.39 0.94 18.10
CA MET A 1 -14.38 1.56 17.25
C MET A 1 -13.15 1.78 18.14
N ASN A 2 -12.22 0.85 18.09
CA ASN A 2 -10.97 0.94 18.84
C ASN A 2 -9.87 1.19 17.81
N ALA A 3 -9.35 2.41 17.77
CA ALA A 3 -8.13 2.72 17.04
C ALA A 3 -6.95 2.13 17.81
N PHE A 4 -6.32 1.11 17.26
CA PHE A 4 -5.13 0.51 17.86
C PHE A 4 -3.90 1.32 17.47
N ARG A 5 -3.23 1.86 18.47
CA ARG A 5 -1.88 2.44 18.34
C ARG A 5 -0.86 1.31 18.43
N TYR A 6 -0.19 1.06 17.33
CA TYR A 6 0.96 0.17 17.35
C TYR A 6 2.18 0.91 17.90
N HIS A 7 2.72 0.38 18.97
CA HIS A 7 3.99 0.85 19.54
C HIS A 7 5.18 0.32 18.73
N THR A 8 6.24 1.08 18.75
CA THR A 8 7.54 0.97 18.07
C THR A 8 8.12 -0.43 17.93
N PHE A 9 8.45 -0.78 16.73
CA PHE A 9 8.99 -2.07 16.30
C PHE A 9 10.50 -2.10 16.09
N SER A 10 11.08 -3.26 16.17
CA SER A 10 12.51 -3.49 16.13
C SER A 10 12.90 -4.77 15.41
N VAL A 11 13.30 -4.68 14.14
CA VAL A 11 14.19 -5.64 13.47
C VAL A 11 14.81 -5.08 12.18
N LEU A 12 15.98 -5.53 11.84
CA LEU A 12 16.94 -5.09 10.87
C LEU A 12 16.56 -5.35 9.42
N LEU A 13 16.39 -4.33 8.66
CA LEU A 13 16.74 -4.25 7.25
C LEU A 13 16.92 -2.78 6.82
N THR A 14 17.81 -2.53 5.94
CA THR A 14 18.45 -1.24 5.78
C THR A 14 17.82 -0.37 4.70
N ILE A 15 17.20 0.80 4.98
CA ILE A 15 16.65 1.76 4.00
C ILE A 15 16.61 3.20 4.50
N ALA A 16 16.87 4.20 3.73
CA ALA A 16 17.06 5.59 4.05
C ALA A 16 16.25 6.63 3.29
N MET A 17 16.27 7.86 3.58
CA MET A 17 15.41 8.94 3.11
C MET A 17 15.96 10.29 2.83
N PHE A 18 15.25 11.09 2.05
CA PHE A 18 15.48 12.49 2.05
C PHE A 18 14.63 13.47 1.27
N VAL A 19 14.72 14.69 1.50
CA VAL A 19 13.82 15.75 1.31
C VAL A 19 14.40 17.12 1.05
N SER A 20 13.81 18.05 0.40
CA SER A 20 13.88 19.47 0.54
C SER A 20 13.19 20.42 -0.38
N CYS A 21 13.14 21.51 -0.25
CA CYS A 21 12.67 22.80 0.09
C CYS A 21 12.77 23.97 -0.88
N ASN A 22 11.95 24.83 -0.97
CA ASN A 22 11.48 26.20 -0.77
C ASN A 22 11.13 26.96 -2.06
N SER A 23 10.34 27.90 -2.13
CA SER A 23 10.07 29.12 -1.44
C SER A 23 8.74 29.79 -1.83
N GLN A 24 8.20 30.42 -0.87
CA GLN A 24 7.58 31.72 -0.69
C GLN A 24 6.35 32.10 -1.50
N GLU A 25 5.34 32.36 -0.67
CA GLU A 25 4.32 33.40 -0.77
C GLU A 25 3.81 33.77 -2.17
N GLN A 26 2.92 32.94 -2.71
CA GLN A 26 1.76 33.41 -3.49
C GLN A 26 0.86 32.31 -4.01
N TYR A 27 0.53 31.30 -3.24
CA TYR A 27 -0.57 30.40 -3.59
C TYR A 27 -1.65 30.45 -2.51
N ARG A 28 -2.61 31.37 -2.75
CA ARG A 28 -3.82 31.52 -1.96
C ARG A 28 -4.77 30.33 -2.16
N GLU A 29 -5.66 30.16 -1.18
CA GLU A 29 -6.74 29.18 -1.01
C GLU A 29 -7.52 28.70 -2.26
N GLN A 30 -7.28 29.28 -3.41
CA GLN A 30 -7.98 28.97 -4.66
C GLN A 30 -7.37 27.79 -5.43
N GLU A 31 -6.07 27.52 -5.30
CA GLU A 31 -5.42 26.46 -6.07
C GLU A 31 -5.60 25.06 -5.49
N VAL A 32 -5.83 24.90 -4.19
CA VAL A 32 -6.07 23.58 -3.60
C VAL A 32 -7.40 22.99 -4.07
N LYS A 33 -8.41 23.83 -4.33
CA LYS A 33 -9.72 23.39 -4.87
C LYS A 33 -9.69 23.03 -6.34
N ASP A 34 -8.85 23.69 -7.12
CA ASP A 34 -8.75 23.43 -8.57
C ASP A 34 -7.92 22.20 -8.89
N PHE A 35 -6.91 21.87 -8.04
CA PHE A 35 -5.99 20.78 -8.31
C PHE A 35 -6.61 19.38 -8.16
N SER A 36 -7.60 19.21 -7.29
CA SER A 36 -8.20 17.90 -7.03
C SER A 36 -9.37 17.55 -7.98
N GLN A 37 -10.03 18.52 -8.56
CA GLN A 37 -11.25 18.28 -9.34
C GLN A 37 -11.17 18.53 -10.85
N GLU A 38 -10.34 19.43 -11.34
CA GLU A 38 -10.29 19.72 -12.78
C GLU A 38 -9.40 18.78 -13.58
N GLN A 39 -8.37 18.19 -12.99
CA GLN A 39 -7.46 17.27 -13.69
C GLN A 39 -8.07 15.89 -13.99
N TYR A 40 -9.20 15.54 -13.36
CA TYR A 40 -9.82 14.20 -13.45
C TYR A 40 -11.12 14.15 -14.25
N ARG A 41 -11.55 15.25 -14.88
CA ARG A 41 -12.76 15.27 -15.71
C ARG A 41 -12.44 14.98 -17.17
N GLY A 42 -12.60 13.72 -17.58
CA GLY A 42 -12.86 13.37 -18.99
C GLY A 42 -11.72 12.74 -19.77
N GLN A 43 -10.84 11.95 -19.16
CA GLN A 43 -9.96 11.07 -19.94
C GLN A 43 -10.60 9.70 -20.14
N GLU A 44 -10.76 9.29 -21.42
CA GLU A 44 -11.03 7.90 -21.78
C GLU A 44 -9.96 7.00 -21.18
N VAL A 45 -10.37 5.81 -20.70
CA VAL A 45 -9.46 4.77 -20.19
C VAL A 45 -8.46 4.45 -21.30
N LYS A 46 -7.29 5.03 -21.25
CA LYS A 46 -6.17 4.62 -22.12
C LYS A 46 -5.77 3.23 -21.67
N ASP A 47 -5.76 2.32 -22.62
CA ASP A 47 -5.22 0.97 -22.42
C ASP A 47 -3.72 1.10 -22.04
N PHE A 48 -3.43 0.98 -20.74
CA PHE A 48 -2.11 1.20 -20.20
C PHE A 48 -1.29 -0.08 -20.36
N SER A 49 -0.50 -0.15 -21.43
CA SER A 49 0.55 -1.15 -21.57
C SER A 49 1.82 -0.66 -20.89
N LEU A 50 2.02 -0.99 -19.63
CA LEU A 50 3.28 -0.71 -18.93
C LEU A 50 4.40 -1.55 -19.57
N VAL A 51 5.20 -0.92 -20.42
CA VAL A 51 6.40 -1.56 -20.94
C VAL A 51 7.49 -1.46 -19.87
N MET A 52 7.72 -2.56 -19.16
CA MET A 52 8.73 -2.66 -18.12
C MET A 52 10.12 -2.81 -18.71
N THR A 53 11.06 -1.98 -18.26
CA THR A 53 12.50 -2.15 -18.52
C THR A 53 13.12 -3.09 -17.47
N ALA A 54 14.36 -3.48 -17.65
CA ALA A 54 15.10 -4.26 -16.66
C ALA A 54 15.27 -3.46 -15.35
N GLU A 55 15.51 -2.15 -15.45
CA GLU A 55 15.61 -1.25 -14.31
C GLU A 55 14.28 -1.13 -13.57
N ASP A 56 13.15 -1.01 -14.27
CA ASP A 56 11.83 -1.01 -13.67
C ASP A 56 11.57 -2.29 -12.88
N SER A 57 12.00 -3.44 -13.40
CA SER A 57 11.85 -4.74 -12.71
C SER A 57 12.69 -4.81 -11.44
N VAL A 58 13.86 -4.19 -11.41
CA VAL A 58 14.70 -4.06 -10.21
C VAL A 58 14.00 -3.20 -9.16
N ILE A 59 13.45 -2.04 -9.56
CA ILE A 59 12.73 -1.17 -8.62
C ILE A 59 11.48 -1.88 -8.07
N SER A 60 10.71 -2.57 -8.92
CA SER A 60 9.56 -3.37 -8.49
C SER A 60 9.96 -4.45 -7.46
N ALA A 61 11.06 -5.16 -7.70
CA ALA A 61 11.58 -6.14 -6.74
C ALA A 61 12.02 -5.50 -5.42
N ASN A 62 12.61 -4.30 -5.47
CA ASN A 62 12.98 -3.54 -4.27
C ASN A 62 11.75 -3.07 -3.48
N VAL A 63 10.70 -2.59 -4.17
CA VAL A 63 9.39 -2.28 -3.56
C VAL A 63 8.84 -3.49 -2.81
N ASN A 64 8.80 -4.64 -3.47
CA ASN A 64 8.28 -5.88 -2.87
C ASN A 64 9.16 -6.36 -1.72
N GLY A 65 10.49 -6.31 -1.87
CA GLY A 65 11.45 -6.68 -0.82
C GLY A 65 11.29 -5.84 0.44
N LEU A 66 11.09 -4.53 0.28
CA LEU A 66 10.74 -3.63 1.38
C LEU A 66 9.43 -4.07 2.05
N GLY A 67 8.40 -4.38 1.25
CA GLY A 67 7.12 -4.85 1.74
C GLY A 67 7.26 -6.08 2.64
N PHE A 68 8.01 -7.10 2.21
CA PHE A 68 8.25 -8.30 3.02
C PHE A 68 9.09 -8.03 4.28
N ALA A 69 10.02 -7.07 4.21
CA ALA A 69 10.78 -6.67 5.39
C ALA A 69 9.87 -6.04 6.47
N ILE A 70 9.00 -5.12 6.05
CA ILE A 70 8.00 -4.50 6.93
C ILE A 70 7.01 -5.57 7.45
N PHE A 71 6.56 -6.48 6.58
CA PHE A 71 5.60 -7.52 6.96
C PHE A 71 6.16 -8.47 8.02
N LYS A 72 7.42 -8.89 7.89
CA LYS A 72 8.10 -9.71 8.91
C LYS A 72 8.19 -9.00 10.26
N GLU A 73 8.39 -7.70 10.25
CA GLU A 73 8.38 -6.90 11.46
C GLU A 73 6.97 -6.87 12.09
N ILE A 74 5.91 -6.69 11.32
CA ILE A 74 4.54 -6.75 11.79
C ILE A 74 4.22 -8.13 12.38
N ALA A 75 4.57 -9.20 11.68
CA ALA A 75 4.31 -10.58 12.10
C ALA A 75 5.05 -10.98 13.38
N SER A 76 6.21 -10.37 13.66
CA SER A 76 7.05 -10.74 14.81
C SER A 76 6.58 -10.17 16.16
N ASN A 77 5.58 -9.27 16.18
CA ASN A 77 5.16 -8.61 17.44
C ASN A 77 4.13 -9.35 18.29
N GLY A 78 3.74 -10.54 17.91
CA GLY A 78 2.96 -11.44 18.77
C GLY A 78 1.45 -11.22 18.78
N ASP A 79 0.94 -10.03 18.49
CA ASP A 79 -0.50 -9.77 18.35
C ASP A 79 -0.92 -9.96 16.89
N ILE A 80 -1.38 -11.16 16.57
CA ILE A 80 -1.84 -11.50 15.22
C ILE A 80 -3.21 -10.88 15.00
N GLN A 81 -3.22 -9.72 14.37
CA GLN A 81 -4.45 -9.03 13.99
C GLN A 81 -4.53 -8.86 12.47
N SER A 82 -5.76 -8.70 11.97
CA SER A 82 -5.95 -8.31 10.58
C SER A 82 -5.28 -6.97 10.31
N CYS A 83 -4.47 -6.90 9.25
CA CYS A 83 -3.78 -5.67 8.88
C CYS A 83 -3.65 -5.54 7.37
N VAL A 84 -3.50 -4.31 6.90
CA VAL A 84 -3.22 -3.95 5.51
C VAL A 84 -2.21 -2.83 5.46
N PHE A 85 -1.25 -2.93 4.54
CA PHE A 85 -0.35 -1.82 4.21
C PHE A 85 0.08 -1.88 2.75
N SER A 86 0.73 -0.83 2.27
CA SER A 86 1.17 -0.72 0.89
C SER A 86 2.69 -0.66 0.78
N PRO A 87 3.33 -1.70 0.24
CA PRO A 87 4.74 -1.65 -0.12
C PRO A 87 5.07 -0.55 -1.13
N LEU A 88 4.23 -0.38 -2.16
CA LEU A 88 4.39 0.67 -3.17
C LEU A 88 4.40 2.06 -2.54
N SER A 89 3.48 2.32 -1.62
CA SER A 89 3.42 3.56 -0.86
C SER A 89 4.66 3.80 -0.01
N ALA A 90 5.07 2.82 0.78
CA ALA A 90 6.27 2.91 1.62
C ALA A 90 7.52 3.17 0.77
N ALA A 91 7.65 2.47 -0.35
CA ALA A 91 8.76 2.64 -1.29
C ALA A 91 8.73 4.01 -2.01
N SER A 92 7.54 4.55 -2.32
CA SER A 92 7.45 5.88 -2.95
C SER A 92 8.00 6.97 -2.03
N VAL A 93 7.68 6.89 -0.73
CA VAL A 93 8.25 7.79 0.27
C VAL A 93 9.77 7.71 0.29
N LEU A 94 10.35 6.52 0.22
CA LEU A 94 11.80 6.33 0.16
C LEU A 94 12.40 6.91 -1.11
N ALA A 95 11.80 6.59 -2.24
CA ALA A 95 12.25 7.05 -3.54
C ALA A 95 12.19 8.59 -3.66
N MET A 96 11.13 9.23 -3.13
CA MET A 96 11.08 10.69 -3.02
C MET A 96 12.24 11.23 -2.21
N THR A 97 12.62 10.52 -1.17
CA THR A 97 13.65 10.94 -0.24
C THR A 97 15.05 10.88 -0.84
N THR A 98 15.34 9.98 -1.79
CA THR A 98 16.66 9.97 -2.48
C THR A 98 16.97 11.29 -3.13
N ASN A 99 15.93 12.01 -3.58
CA ASN A 99 16.09 13.31 -4.26
C ASN A 99 16.54 14.44 -3.33
N GLY A 100 16.28 14.30 -2.03
CA GLY A 100 16.70 15.26 -1.01
C GLY A 100 18.05 14.95 -0.36
N ALA A 101 18.54 13.72 -0.53
CA ALA A 101 19.69 13.17 0.16
C ALA A 101 21.04 13.50 -0.51
N SER A 102 22.09 13.46 0.30
CA SER A 102 23.48 13.50 -0.13
C SER A 102 24.33 12.56 0.73
N GLY A 103 25.56 12.31 0.30
CA GLY A 103 26.54 11.57 1.07
C GLY A 103 26.11 10.17 1.51
N LEU A 104 26.36 9.81 2.77
CA LEU A 104 26.02 8.49 3.33
C LEU A 104 24.53 8.25 3.40
N ALA A 105 23.76 9.29 3.55
CA ALA A 105 22.32 9.21 3.58
C ALA A 105 21.75 8.73 2.24
N LEU A 106 22.18 9.32 1.14
CA LEU A 106 21.80 8.87 -0.19
C LEU A 106 22.26 7.43 -0.46
N GLN A 107 23.46 7.05 0.00
CA GLN A 107 23.95 5.67 -0.14
C GLN A 107 23.10 4.65 0.58
N ASP A 108 22.65 4.97 1.81
CA ASP A 108 21.74 4.07 2.56
C ASP A 108 20.43 3.87 1.77
N LEU A 109 19.87 4.94 1.19
CA LEU A 109 18.65 4.92 0.39
C LEU A 109 18.77 4.05 -0.84
N GLU A 110 19.77 4.36 -1.67
CA GLU A 110 19.93 3.73 -2.98
C GLU A 110 20.24 2.23 -2.88
N LYS A 111 20.75 1.77 -1.74
CA LYS A 111 20.90 0.33 -1.47
C LYS A 111 19.57 -0.40 -1.46
N ILE A 112 18.48 0.27 -1.09
CA ILE A 112 17.19 -0.39 -0.88
C ILE A 112 16.25 -0.15 -2.04
N ILE A 113 16.12 1.11 -2.48
CA ILE A 113 15.17 1.43 -3.54
C ILE A 113 15.81 1.45 -4.94
N GLY A 114 17.13 1.40 -5.01
CA GLY A 114 17.89 1.61 -6.24
C GLY A 114 18.28 3.08 -6.45
N SER A 115 18.93 3.38 -7.57
CA SER A 115 19.38 4.74 -7.84
C SER A 115 18.21 5.72 -7.92
N SER A 116 18.43 6.96 -7.46
CA SER A 116 17.42 8.03 -7.50
C SER A 116 16.81 8.19 -8.89
N GLN A 117 17.64 8.12 -9.95
CA GLN A 117 17.16 8.27 -11.33
C GLN A 117 16.22 7.14 -11.74
N CYS A 118 16.60 5.86 -11.52
CA CYS A 118 15.77 4.71 -11.86
C CYS A 118 14.45 4.73 -11.06
N ALA A 119 14.51 5.10 -9.77
CA ALA A 119 13.32 5.22 -8.94
C ALA A 119 12.38 6.33 -9.45
N ASN A 120 12.91 7.51 -9.78
CA ASN A 120 12.12 8.61 -10.35
C ASN A 120 11.43 8.21 -11.66
N ASP A 121 12.14 7.54 -12.55
CA ASP A 121 11.60 7.12 -13.85
C ASP A 121 10.54 6.03 -13.69
N PHE A 122 10.79 5.06 -12.80
CA PHE A 122 9.81 4.03 -12.46
C PHE A 122 8.52 4.65 -11.89
N PHE A 123 8.62 5.46 -10.81
CA PHE A 123 7.44 6.03 -10.15
C PHE A 123 6.69 7.00 -11.06
N ARG A 124 7.38 7.84 -11.85
CA ARG A 124 6.75 8.71 -12.86
C ARG A 124 5.90 7.88 -13.82
N LYS A 125 6.51 6.87 -14.45
CA LYS A 125 5.85 5.97 -15.39
C LYS A 125 4.69 5.23 -14.75
N TYR A 126 4.92 4.66 -13.56
CA TYR A 126 3.95 3.85 -12.85
C TYR A 126 2.72 4.67 -12.42
N ILE A 127 2.93 5.83 -11.78
CA ILE A 127 1.84 6.69 -11.31
C ILE A 127 1.03 7.27 -12.48
N GLN A 128 1.69 7.70 -13.55
CA GLN A 128 1.00 8.21 -14.74
C GLN A 128 0.16 7.14 -15.44
N GLY A 129 0.51 5.89 -15.26
CA GLY A 129 -0.21 4.76 -15.82
C GLY A 129 -1.30 4.17 -14.93
N LEU A 130 -1.42 4.59 -13.68
CA LEU A 130 -2.46 4.08 -12.81
C LEU A 130 -3.86 4.48 -13.32
N PRO A 131 -4.81 3.53 -13.33
CA PRO A 131 -6.16 3.81 -13.81
C PRO A 131 -6.89 4.78 -12.88
N GLN A 132 -7.65 5.71 -13.49
CA GLN A 132 -8.33 6.81 -12.79
C GLN A 132 -9.74 7.01 -13.36
N SER A 133 -10.58 5.99 -13.27
CA SER A 133 -11.99 6.11 -13.63
C SER A 133 -12.86 6.18 -12.37
N LYS A 134 -14.14 6.54 -12.54
CA LYS A 134 -15.09 6.65 -11.42
C LYS A 134 -15.26 5.35 -10.64
N ASP A 135 -15.24 4.21 -11.33
CA ASP A 135 -15.53 2.89 -10.74
C ASP A 135 -14.29 2.04 -10.54
N ASN A 136 -13.19 2.38 -11.23
CA ASN A 136 -11.93 1.67 -11.20
C ASN A 136 -10.77 2.66 -11.12
N SER A 137 -10.12 2.78 -9.98
CA SER A 137 -9.04 3.75 -9.76
C SER A 137 -8.00 3.26 -8.76
N VAL A 138 -6.76 3.65 -9.01
CA VAL A 138 -5.66 3.54 -8.05
C VAL A 138 -5.06 4.91 -7.84
N LEU A 139 -5.13 5.44 -6.64
CA LEU A 139 -4.65 6.77 -6.29
C LEU A 139 -3.55 6.66 -5.24
N LEU A 140 -2.34 7.04 -5.61
CA LEU A 140 -1.20 7.15 -4.72
C LEU A 140 -0.99 8.64 -4.39
N ASN A 141 -1.19 9.00 -3.14
CA ASN A 141 -1.03 10.39 -2.69
C ASN A 141 0.09 10.49 -1.67
N ASN A 142 0.94 11.50 -1.84
CA ASN A 142 2.10 11.76 -1.00
C ASN A 142 2.09 13.21 -0.53
N LEU A 143 2.21 13.43 0.78
CA LEU A 143 2.42 14.72 1.38
C LEU A 143 3.73 14.75 2.17
N ILE A 144 4.53 15.76 1.94
CA ILE A 144 5.70 16.09 2.76
C ILE A 144 5.46 17.43 3.41
N ALA A 145 5.07 17.42 4.68
CA ALA A 145 4.89 18.60 5.49
C ALA A 145 6.21 18.92 6.22
N VAL A 146 6.71 20.14 6.03
CA VAL A 146 7.99 20.59 6.63
C VAL A 146 7.77 21.88 7.38
N ASP A 147 8.31 21.98 8.60
CA ASP A 147 8.22 23.22 9.38
C ASP A 147 8.86 24.39 8.61
N GLN A 148 8.21 25.55 8.63
CA GLN A 148 8.67 26.76 7.95
C GLN A 148 10.06 27.24 8.39
N LYS A 149 10.54 26.81 9.54
CA LYS A 149 11.93 27.03 10.01
C LYS A 149 12.97 26.39 9.07
N TYR A 150 12.56 25.40 8.30
CA TYR A 150 13.40 24.65 7.37
C TYR A 150 12.93 24.85 5.93
N PRO A 151 13.30 25.97 5.36
CA PRO A 151 12.81 26.35 4.04
C PRO A 151 13.21 25.37 2.95
N LEU A 152 12.25 24.87 2.15
CA LEU A 152 12.29 23.86 1.10
C LEU A 152 13.06 24.29 -0.18
N ASN A 153 13.89 23.53 -0.94
CA ASN A 153 14.53 23.83 -2.24
C ASN A 153 13.60 23.60 -3.43
N ASP A 154 13.42 24.57 -4.27
CA ASP A 154 12.49 24.53 -5.40
C ASP A 154 12.76 23.32 -6.34
N SER A 155 14.04 23.03 -6.58
CA SER A 155 14.43 21.92 -7.45
C SER A 155 13.91 20.55 -6.98
N PHE A 156 13.83 20.37 -5.67
CA PHE A 156 13.31 19.14 -5.12
C PHE A 156 11.77 19.11 -5.17
N VAL A 157 11.10 20.18 -4.78
CA VAL A 157 9.64 20.27 -4.91
C VAL A 157 9.21 19.95 -6.32
N ASN A 158 9.88 20.57 -7.33
CA ASN A 158 9.61 20.32 -8.74
C ASN A 158 9.87 18.86 -9.13
N GLN A 159 10.96 18.25 -8.64
CA GLN A 159 11.28 16.84 -8.90
C GLN A 159 10.23 15.90 -8.32
N LEU A 160 9.73 16.20 -7.10
CA LEU A 160 8.69 15.38 -6.48
C LEU A 160 7.35 15.53 -7.19
N GLN A 161 7.00 16.72 -7.61
CA GLN A 161 5.80 16.96 -8.41
C GLN A 161 5.85 16.17 -9.72
N ASP A 162 6.96 16.26 -10.44
CA ASP A 162 7.15 15.62 -11.76
C ASP A 162 7.12 14.09 -11.68
N SER A 163 7.83 13.50 -10.73
CA SER A 163 8.02 12.05 -10.69
C SER A 163 7.02 11.30 -9.81
N TYR A 164 6.45 11.97 -8.80
CA TYR A 164 5.60 11.32 -7.80
C TYR A 164 4.22 11.95 -7.65
N GLN A 165 3.92 13.04 -8.36
CA GLN A 165 2.72 13.85 -8.18
C GLN A 165 2.52 14.23 -6.69
N ALA A 166 3.61 14.40 -5.97
CA ALA A 166 3.61 14.62 -4.54
C ALA A 166 3.46 16.09 -4.17
N VAL A 167 2.79 16.35 -3.06
CA VAL A 167 2.71 17.68 -2.43
C VAL A 167 3.84 17.80 -1.42
N ALA A 168 4.75 18.76 -1.62
CA ALA A 168 5.76 19.12 -0.63
C ALA A 168 5.57 20.59 -0.26
N ARG A 169 5.32 20.89 1.01
CA ARG A 169 4.95 22.23 1.46
C ARG A 169 5.52 22.56 2.84
N ASN A 170 5.88 23.84 3.04
CA ASN A 170 6.16 24.37 4.37
C ASN A 170 4.86 24.71 5.11
N TYR A 171 4.83 24.39 6.39
CA TYR A 171 3.74 24.69 7.31
C TYR A 171 4.30 25.36 8.57
N ASP A 172 3.48 26.11 9.29
CA ASP A 172 3.81 26.56 10.64
C ASP A 172 3.44 25.46 11.64
N PHE A 173 4.42 24.69 12.09
CA PHE A 173 4.18 23.60 13.05
C PHE A 173 3.81 24.09 14.45
N SER A 174 3.93 25.40 14.73
CA SER A 174 3.43 26.03 15.95
C SER A 174 1.95 26.43 15.86
N ASP A 175 1.37 26.52 14.65
CA ASP A 175 -0.06 26.81 14.49
C ASP A 175 -0.87 25.51 14.59
N ILE A 176 -1.81 25.47 15.54
CA ILE A 176 -2.72 24.34 15.74
C ILE A 176 -3.58 24.01 14.49
N LYS A 177 -3.78 24.99 13.61
CA LYS A 177 -4.52 24.78 12.35
C LYS A 177 -3.79 23.86 11.39
N THR A 178 -2.48 23.77 11.44
CA THR A 178 -1.67 22.88 10.58
C THR A 178 -2.11 21.43 10.71
N VAL A 179 -2.48 20.96 11.90
CA VAL A 179 -3.03 19.61 12.09
C VAL A 179 -4.33 19.42 11.31
N SER A 180 -5.22 20.42 11.35
CA SER A 180 -6.49 20.37 10.61
C SER A 180 -6.25 20.39 9.09
N GLU A 181 -5.36 21.24 8.60
CA GLU A 181 -5.04 21.32 7.16
C GLU A 181 -4.47 20.01 6.62
N ILE A 182 -3.58 19.36 7.36
CA ILE A 182 -3.03 18.06 6.98
C ILE A 182 -4.11 16.96 7.01
N ASN A 183 -4.99 16.98 8.01
CA ASN A 183 -6.08 16.02 8.10
C ASN A 183 -7.15 16.24 7.02
N ASP A 184 -7.43 17.49 6.65
CA ASP A 184 -8.35 17.82 5.55
C ASP A 184 -7.78 17.34 4.21
N TRP A 185 -6.48 17.54 3.96
CA TRP A 185 -5.81 16.95 2.79
C TRP A 185 -5.95 15.41 2.75
N MET A 186 -5.71 14.73 3.87
CA MET A 186 -5.86 13.27 3.96
C MET A 186 -7.30 12.85 3.66
N LYS A 187 -8.26 13.55 4.22
CA LYS A 187 -9.68 13.28 4.03
C LYS A 187 -10.10 13.45 2.56
N GLU A 188 -9.62 14.48 1.89
CA GLU A 188 -9.87 14.68 0.45
C GLU A 188 -9.25 13.56 -0.39
N CYS A 189 -7.98 13.23 -0.17
CA CYS A 189 -7.27 12.17 -0.90
C CYS A 189 -7.90 10.78 -0.74
N THR A 190 -8.62 10.55 0.37
CA THR A 190 -9.24 9.25 0.67
C THR A 190 -10.77 9.26 0.54
N GLU A 191 -11.35 10.30 -0.04
CA GLU A 191 -12.81 10.50 -0.13
C GLU A 191 -13.53 10.30 1.23
N GLY A 192 -12.90 10.79 2.31
CA GLY A 192 -13.44 10.73 3.66
C GLY A 192 -13.27 9.39 4.40
N ARG A 193 -12.63 8.40 3.81
CA ARG A 193 -12.40 7.08 4.47
C ARG A 193 -11.40 7.18 5.62
N ILE A 194 -10.43 8.07 5.49
CA ILE A 194 -9.46 8.38 6.54
C ILE A 194 -9.62 9.86 6.88
N SER A 195 -10.15 10.14 8.05
CA SER A 195 -10.45 11.51 8.49
C SER A 195 -9.31 12.18 9.26
N GLU A 196 -8.38 11.40 9.80
CA GLU A 196 -7.29 11.90 10.63
C GLU A 196 -5.97 11.22 10.24
N ALA A 197 -4.99 12.00 9.77
CA ALA A 197 -3.62 11.58 9.54
C ALA A 197 -2.78 11.67 10.79
N ILE A 198 -2.95 12.78 11.53
CA ILE A 198 -2.19 13.12 12.73
C ILE A 198 -3.11 13.70 13.80
N ASP A 199 -2.79 13.47 15.06
CA ASP A 199 -3.50 14.03 16.23
C ASP A 199 -2.86 15.33 16.72
N LYS A 200 -1.55 15.48 16.56
CA LYS A 200 -0.77 16.64 16.97
C LYS A 200 0.55 16.73 16.23
N ILE A 201 1.14 17.91 16.24
CA ILE A 201 2.51 18.17 15.79
C ILE A 201 3.31 18.69 16.99
N ASP A 202 4.54 18.21 17.17
CA ASP A 202 5.47 18.73 18.15
C ASP A 202 6.29 19.88 17.50
N ASP A 203 6.52 20.97 18.22
CA ASP A 203 7.27 22.14 17.73
C ASP A 203 8.76 21.85 17.45
N GLN A 204 9.25 20.69 17.87
CA GLN A 204 10.60 20.18 17.59
C GLN A 204 10.65 19.31 16.32
N GLU A 205 9.52 19.00 15.70
CA GLU A 205 9.49 18.22 14.47
C GLU A 205 9.94 19.06 13.28
N GLY A 206 10.81 18.51 12.44
CA GLY A 206 11.30 19.17 11.24
C GLY A 206 10.45 18.84 10.01
N ALA A 207 10.16 17.54 9.82
CA ALA A 207 9.35 17.07 8.70
C ALA A 207 8.51 15.84 9.05
N ILE A 208 7.31 15.78 8.47
CA ILE A 208 6.36 14.67 8.56
C ILE A 208 6.04 14.23 7.14
N MET A 209 6.19 12.95 6.86
CA MET A 209 5.80 12.35 5.60
C MET A 209 4.52 11.54 5.78
N ILE A 210 3.55 11.78 4.93
CA ILE A 210 2.25 11.13 4.97
C ILE A 210 1.96 10.57 3.59
N ASN A 211 1.55 9.32 3.56
CA ASN A 211 1.24 8.64 2.32
C ASN A 211 -0.08 7.88 2.43
N THR A 212 -0.83 7.86 1.34
CA THR A 212 -2.00 7.01 1.17
C THR A 212 -1.96 6.31 -0.17
N LEU A 213 -2.38 5.07 -0.20
CA LEU A 213 -2.77 4.39 -1.44
C LEU A 213 -4.22 3.97 -1.30
N ARG A 214 -5.02 4.32 -2.29
CA ARG A 214 -6.40 3.90 -2.42
C ARG A 214 -6.55 3.08 -3.70
N LEU A 215 -7.24 1.96 -3.59
CA LEU A 215 -7.64 1.16 -4.74
C LEU A 215 -9.16 0.96 -4.69
N LYS A 216 -9.82 1.25 -5.80
CA LYS A 216 -11.22 0.95 -6.04
C LYS A 216 -11.32 0.15 -7.32
N SER A 217 -11.88 -1.04 -7.27
CA SER A 217 -12.09 -1.90 -8.44
C SER A 217 -13.19 -2.91 -8.22
N ARG A 218 -13.89 -3.26 -9.27
CA ARG A 218 -14.75 -4.44 -9.29
C ARG A 218 -13.90 -5.70 -9.49
N TRP A 219 -14.48 -6.86 -9.13
CA TRP A 219 -13.99 -8.12 -9.67
C TRP A 219 -14.33 -8.19 -11.16
N SER A 220 -13.46 -8.76 -11.98
CA SER A 220 -13.81 -9.10 -13.37
C SER A 220 -15.03 -10.04 -13.41
N ASP A 221 -15.11 -10.93 -12.43
CA ASP A 221 -16.23 -11.85 -12.22
C ASP A 221 -16.73 -11.68 -10.78
N PRO A 222 -17.77 -10.84 -10.53
CA PRO A 222 -18.26 -10.55 -9.18
C PRO A 222 -18.92 -11.77 -8.50
N PHE A 223 -18.87 -11.80 -7.18
CA PHE A 223 -19.65 -12.76 -6.40
C PHE A 223 -21.14 -12.37 -6.38
N SER A 224 -22.03 -13.37 -6.31
CA SER A 224 -23.44 -13.10 -6.08
C SER A 224 -23.73 -12.88 -4.60
N SER A 225 -24.31 -11.75 -4.24
CA SER A 225 -24.74 -11.47 -2.86
C SER A 225 -25.76 -12.46 -2.30
N GLN A 226 -26.54 -13.12 -3.17
CA GLN A 226 -27.49 -14.16 -2.79
C GLN A 226 -26.81 -15.45 -2.31
N LEU A 227 -25.53 -15.67 -2.68
CA LEU A 227 -24.74 -16.82 -2.27
C LEU A 227 -23.85 -16.54 -1.05
N THR A 228 -23.72 -15.28 -0.63
CA THR A 228 -23.04 -14.91 0.61
C THR A 228 -23.86 -15.42 1.80
N LYS A 229 -23.22 -16.20 2.66
CA LYS A 229 -23.84 -16.78 3.85
C LYS A 229 -22.86 -16.81 5.01
N ASP A 230 -23.35 -16.65 6.22
CA ASP A 230 -22.54 -16.84 7.41
C ASP A 230 -22.02 -18.28 7.47
N ARG A 231 -20.71 -18.43 7.58
CA ARG A 231 -20.01 -19.71 7.71
C ARG A 231 -19.00 -19.63 8.84
N ARG A 232 -18.55 -20.79 9.29
CA ARG A 232 -17.52 -20.90 10.33
C ARG A 232 -16.19 -20.38 9.79
N PHE A 233 -15.51 -19.58 10.60
CA PHE A 233 -14.12 -19.19 10.44
C PHE A 233 -13.38 -19.56 11.72
N ILE A 234 -12.30 -20.33 11.59
CA ILE A 234 -11.52 -20.87 12.72
C ILE A 234 -10.25 -20.01 12.85
N LYS A 235 -10.12 -19.30 13.98
CA LYS A 235 -8.95 -18.48 14.25
C LYS A 235 -7.73 -19.33 14.65
N ASP A 236 -6.54 -18.73 14.64
CA ASP A 236 -5.29 -19.40 15.05
C ASP A 236 -5.28 -19.85 16.53
N ASP A 237 -6.08 -19.22 17.39
CA ASP A 237 -6.29 -19.62 18.79
C ASP A 237 -7.29 -20.79 18.98
N GLY A 238 -7.93 -21.21 17.88
CA GLY A 238 -8.93 -22.27 17.84
C GLY A 238 -10.36 -21.78 18.06
N ASP A 239 -10.57 -20.49 18.37
CA ASP A 239 -11.90 -19.91 18.45
C ASP A 239 -12.61 -19.95 17.09
N THR A 240 -13.92 -20.17 17.13
CA THR A 240 -14.74 -20.22 15.91
C THR A 240 -15.74 -19.07 15.93
N ILE A 241 -15.75 -18.29 14.86
CA ILE A 241 -16.72 -17.22 14.63
C ILE A 241 -17.55 -17.49 13.38
N MET A 242 -18.71 -16.85 13.28
CA MET A 242 -19.54 -16.85 12.08
C MET A 242 -19.32 -15.54 11.33
N ILE A 243 -18.88 -15.62 10.08
CA ILE A 243 -18.63 -14.45 9.24
C ILE A 243 -19.28 -14.62 7.86
N PRO A 244 -19.65 -13.52 7.19
CA PRO A 244 -20.21 -13.59 5.84
C PRO A 244 -19.15 -14.06 4.84
N MET A 245 -19.37 -15.25 4.28
CA MET A 245 -18.52 -15.87 3.26
C MET A 245 -19.18 -15.74 1.89
N MET A 246 -18.54 -15.01 1.00
CA MET A 246 -18.89 -14.94 -0.42
C MET A 246 -18.63 -16.29 -1.07
N TYR A 247 -19.47 -16.70 -2.02
CA TYR A 247 -19.35 -17.98 -2.71
C TYR A 247 -19.53 -17.83 -4.21
N GLN A 248 -18.67 -18.55 -4.98
CA GLN A 248 -18.73 -18.61 -6.43
C GLN A 248 -18.14 -19.95 -6.93
N GLU A 249 -18.62 -20.43 -8.07
CA GLU A 249 -17.97 -21.52 -8.82
C GLU A 249 -17.54 -21.00 -10.17
N MET A 250 -16.23 -21.04 -10.48
CA MET A 250 -15.68 -20.50 -11.73
C MET A 250 -14.28 -21.05 -12.04
N PRO A 251 -13.83 -21.00 -13.29
CA PRO A 251 -12.42 -21.15 -13.63
C PRO A 251 -11.57 -20.06 -12.99
N VAL A 252 -10.39 -20.40 -12.49
CA VAL A 252 -9.53 -19.44 -11.78
C VAL A 252 -8.05 -19.85 -11.82
N GLU A 253 -7.15 -18.90 -11.63
CA GLU A 253 -5.73 -19.18 -11.42
C GLU A 253 -5.51 -19.64 -9.97
N MET A 254 -5.01 -20.86 -9.82
CA MET A 254 -4.79 -21.47 -8.51
C MET A 254 -3.55 -22.37 -8.52
N MET A 255 -2.93 -22.50 -7.35
CA MET A 255 -1.95 -23.56 -7.08
C MET A 255 -2.19 -24.16 -5.70
N GLU A 256 -1.74 -25.38 -5.51
CA GLU A 256 -1.86 -26.09 -4.24
C GLU A 256 -0.67 -27.01 -4.04
N ASN A 257 -0.15 -27.03 -2.83
CA ASN A 257 0.86 -28.00 -2.38
C ASN A 257 0.51 -28.52 -0.98
N ASP A 258 1.43 -29.24 -0.33
CA ASP A 258 1.24 -29.83 1.00
C ASP A 258 1.17 -28.78 2.14
N GLU A 259 1.59 -27.54 1.91
CA GLU A 259 1.76 -26.51 2.94
C GLU A 259 0.71 -25.41 2.83
N TYR A 260 0.29 -25.06 1.60
CA TYR A 260 -0.68 -23.98 1.37
C TYR A 260 -1.44 -24.14 0.06
N GLN A 261 -2.53 -23.40 -0.06
CA GLN A 261 -3.20 -23.10 -1.32
C GLN A 261 -3.01 -21.62 -1.66
N ALA A 262 -2.93 -21.28 -2.95
CA ALA A 262 -2.96 -19.92 -3.41
C ALA A 262 -3.93 -19.76 -4.57
N LEU A 263 -4.72 -18.69 -4.57
CA LEU A 263 -5.72 -18.36 -5.58
C LEU A 263 -5.60 -16.90 -5.97
N ALA A 264 -5.51 -16.62 -7.28
CA ALA A 264 -5.46 -15.26 -7.83
C ALA A 264 -6.76 -14.93 -8.56
N LYS A 265 -7.48 -13.90 -8.09
CA LYS A 265 -8.72 -13.41 -8.68
C LYS A 265 -8.49 -12.07 -9.35
N LYS A 266 -8.96 -11.93 -10.61
CA LYS A 266 -8.79 -10.73 -11.44
C LYS A 266 -9.69 -9.59 -10.98
N LEU A 267 -9.15 -8.37 -11.04
CA LEU A 267 -9.89 -7.11 -10.91
C LEU A 267 -10.23 -6.57 -12.33
N GLU A 268 -11.26 -5.74 -12.43
CA GLU A 268 -11.59 -5.03 -13.70
C GLU A 268 -10.49 -4.03 -14.11
N LEU A 269 -9.56 -3.73 -13.25
CA LEU A 269 -8.35 -3.00 -13.54
C LEU A 269 -7.35 -3.90 -14.28
N ASN A 270 -7.42 -3.96 -15.58
CA ASN A 270 -6.74 -4.79 -16.57
C ASN A 270 -5.62 -5.74 -16.11
N HIS A 271 -4.64 -5.26 -15.33
CA HIS A 271 -3.45 -6.02 -14.93
C HIS A 271 -3.40 -6.32 -13.42
N PHE A 272 -4.42 -5.90 -12.65
CA PHE A 272 -4.39 -6.09 -11.21
C PHE A 272 -5.13 -7.38 -10.81
N LYS A 273 -4.52 -8.11 -9.90
CA LYS A 273 -5.08 -9.31 -9.29
C LYS A 273 -5.01 -9.23 -7.78
N MET A 274 -5.95 -9.88 -7.12
CA MET A 274 -5.86 -10.16 -5.69
C MET A 274 -5.50 -11.62 -5.49
N LEU A 275 -4.34 -11.85 -4.88
CA LEU A 275 -3.84 -13.16 -4.48
C LEU A 275 -4.24 -13.43 -3.03
N PHE A 276 -4.81 -14.59 -2.79
CA PHE A 276 -5.06 -15.14 -1.46
C PHE A 276 -4.13 -16.33 -1.24
N VAL A 277 -3.44 -16.38 -0.10
CA VAL A 277 -2.55 -17.49 0.27
C VAL A 277 -3.01 -18.06 1.60
N LEU A 278 -3.48 -19.30 1.58
CA LEU A 278 -4.12 -19.99 2.68
C LEU A 278 -3.21 -21.12 3.21
N PRO A 279 -2.60 -20.99 4.41
CA PRO A 279 -1.79 -22.04 5.02
C PRO A 279 -2.64 -23.28 5.35
N LYS A 280 -2.09 -24.49 5.19
CA LYS A 280 -2.79 -25.75 5.50
C LYS A 280 -2.42 -26.37 6.86
N LYS A 281 -1.19 -26.15 7.31
CA LYS A 281 -0.63 -26.87 8.47
C LYS A 281 -0.10 -25.95 9.55
N LEU A 282 0.28 -24.74 9.19
CA LEU A 282 0.86 -23.76 10.09
C LEU A 282 -0.18 -22.75 10.52
N THR A 283 -0.03 -22.20 11.72
CA THR A 283 -0.72 -20.96 12.07
C THR A 283 -0.29 -19.84 11.13
N LEU A 284 -1.12 -18.84 10.97
CA LEU A 284 -0.79 -17.71 10.10
C LEU A 284 0.49 -17.01 10.55
N SER A 285 0.73 -16.86 11.85
CA SER A 285 1.97 -16.27 12.38
C SER A 285 3.22 -17.03 11.94
N ALA A 286 3.22 -18.34 12.07
CA ALA A 286 4.34 -19.17 11.64
C ALA A 286 4.55 -19.10 10.12
N PHE A 287 3.46 -19.11 9.35
CA PHE A 287 3.50 -18.99 7.89
C PHE A 287 3.98 -17.61 7.44
N SER A 288 3.47 -16.54 8.05
CA SER A 288 3.85 -15.14 7.75
C SER A 288 5.35 -14.89 7.99
N SER A 289 5.94 -15.52 9.01
CA SER A 289 7.38 -15.39 9.28
C SER A 289 8.27 -16.06 8.22
N MET A 290 7.74 -17.06 7.51
CA MET A 290 8.43 -17.75 6.40
C MET A 290 8.23 -17.04 5.06
N MET A 291 7.11 -16.31 4.91
CA MET A 291 6.77 -15.65 3.66
C MET A 291 7.78 -14.57 3.32
N ASP A 292 8.38 -14.65 2.13
CA ASP A 292 9.36 -13.70 1.62
C ASP A 292 9.18 -13.42 0.12
N LEU A 293 10.02 -12.55 -0.42
CA LEU A 293 9.98 -12.17 -1.83
C LEU A 293 10.15 -13.37 -2.77
N LYS A 294 11.03 -14.31 -2.41
CA LYS A 294 11.29 -15.50 -3.23
C LYS A 294 10.05 -16.39 -3.27
N MET A 295 9.46 -16.68 -2.12
CA MET A 295 8.24 -17.47 -2.01
C MET A 295 7.06 -16.81 -2.74
N PHE A 296 6.94 -15.48 -2.68
CA PHE A 296 5.93 -14.75 -3.44
C PHE A 296 6.06 -14.98 -4.96
N TYR A 297 7.26 -14.85 -5.51
CA TYR A 297 7.48 -15.10 -6.93
C TYR A 297 7.30 -16.58 -7.30
N GLU A 298 7.71 -17.52 -6.45
CA GLU A 298 7.47 -18.94 -6.65
C GLU A 298 5.97 -19.26 -6.70
N ILE A 299 5.17 -18.61 -5.86
CA ILE A 299 3.70 -18.73 -5.91
C ILE A 299 3.18 -18.21 -7.24
N LEU A 300 3.56 -16.99 -7.66
CA LEU A 300 3.09 -16.41 -8.92
C LEU A 300 3.46 -17.27 -10.13
N ASP A 301 4.68 -17.82 -10.15
CA ASP A 301 5.17 -18.67 -11.25
C ASP A 301 4.50 -20.06 -11.26
N SER A 302 3.94 -20.49 -10.12
CA SER A 302 3.25 -21.78 -9.95
C SER A 302 1.75 -21.71 -10.17
N LEU A 303 1.15 -20.49 -10.25
CA LEU A 303 -0.26 -20.35 -10.55
C LEU A 303 -0.58 -20.92 -11.94
N GLN A 304 -1.61 -21.75 -12.02
CA GLN A 304 -2.13 -22.31 -13.27
C GLN A 304 -3.60 -21.98 -13.41
N PHE A 305 -4.00 -21.58 -14.61
CA PHE A 305 -5.42 -21.41 -14.91
C PHE A 305 -6.08 -22.80 -14.96
N ILE A 306 -7.06 -23.01 -14.09
CA ILE A 306 -7.84 -24.24 -14.02
C ILE A 306 -9.18 -23.96 -14.69
N ASP A 307 -9.43 -24.62 -15.81
CA ASP A 307 -10.65 -24.44 -16.65
C ASP A 307 -11.89 -25.12 -16.04
N ASP A 308 -11.71 -25.96 -15.02
CA ASP A 308 -12.81 -26.52 -14.24
C ASP A 308 -13.40 -25.47 -13.27
N ASN A 309 -14.68 -25.64 -12.94
CA ASN A 309 -15.34 -24.81 -11.94
C ASN A 309 -14.81 -25.10 -10.53
N ILE A 310 -13.96 -24.22 -10.03
CA ILE A 310 -13.43 -24.25 -8.67
C ILE A 310 -14.45 -23.63 -7.73
N LYS A 311 -14.74 -24.30 -6.61
CA LYS A 311 -15.58 -23.75 -5.53
C LYS A 311 -14.76 -22.79 -4.70
N ILE A 312 -15.07 -21.49 -4.82
CA ILE A 312 -14.37 -20.40 -4.14
C ILE A 312 -15.23 -19.90 -3.00
N SER A 313 -14.66 -19.86 -1.79
CA SER A 313 -15.30 -19.28 -0.61
C SER A 313 -14.32 -18.33 0.07
N ILE A 314 -14.63 -17.03 0.10
CA ILE A 314 -13.77 -15.97 0.63
C ILE A 314 -14.60 -15.07 1.55
N PRO A 315 -14.10 -14.69 2.73
CA PRO A 315 -14.84 -13.77 3.60
C PRO A 315 -15.07 -12.42 2.93
N LYS A 316 -16.20 -11.82 3.23
CA LYS A 316 -16.39 -10.38 3.08
C LYS A 316 -15.75 -9.70 4.28
N PHE A 317 -14.82 -8.75 4.06
CA PHE A 317 -14.09 -8.13 5.16
C PHE A 317 -13.66 -6.69 4.86
N SER A 318 -13.42 -5.94 5.93
CA SER A 318 -12.85 -4.61 5.89
C SER A 318 -11.72 -4.51 6.91
N VAL A 319 -10.57 -4.02 6.49
CA VAL A 319 -9.39 -3.86 7.32
C VAL A 319 -8.82 -2.47 7.13
N SER A 320 -8.46 -1.81 8.23
CA SER A 320 -7.73 -0.55 8.20
C SER A 320 -6.55 -0.60 9.15
N SER A 321 -5.45 0.01 8.75
CA SER A 321 -4.22 0.04 9.55
C SER A 321 -3.52 1.40 9.44
N GLU A 322 -2.84 1.75 10.53
CA GLU A 322 -1.96 2.90 10.60
C GLU A 322 -0.56 2.44 11.03
N PHE A 323 0.44 2.83 10.26
CA PHE A 323 1.84 2.53 10.54
C PHE A 323 2.67 3.81 10.56
N ASN A 324 3.56 3.93 11.55
CA ASN A 324 4.63 4.90 11.53
C ASN A 324 5.96 4.17 11.37
N TYR A 325 6.53 4.25 10.18
CA TYR A 325 7.76 3.53 9.81
C TYR A 325 9.04 4.21 10.28
N PHE A 326 8.97 5.36 10.94
CA PHE A 326 10.16 6.15 11.28
C PHE A 326 11.22 5.36 12.06
N GLU A 327 10.84 4.67 13.14
CA GLU A 327 11.80 3.92 13.93
C GLU A 327 12.35 2.68 13.20
N SER A 328 11.53 2.04 12.35
CA SER A 328 11.99 0.96 11.47
C SER A 328 13.03 1.47 10.49
N PHE A 329 12.71 2.55 9.80
CA PHE A 329 13.62 3.17 8.85
C PHE A 329 14.90 3.71 9.49
N LYS A 330 14.83 4.28 10.68
CA LYS A 330 15.99 4.75 11.43
C LYS A 330 16.95 3.63 11.82
N ARG A 331 16.43 2.45 12.18
CA ARG A 331 17.27 1.28 12.43
C ARG A 331 17.95 0.78 11.16
N LEU A 332 17.22 0.81 10.10
CA LEU A 332 17.64 0.31 8.80
C LEU A 332 18.63 1.25 8.11
N MET A 333 18.56 2.55 8.39
CA MET A 333 19.21 3.63 7.65
C MET A 333 19.64 4.77 8.59
N PRO A 334 20.55 4.47 9.48
CA PRO A 334 20.94 5.41 10.52
C PRO A 334 21.56 6.71 9.97
N ASN A 335 22.17 6.67 8.78
CA ASN A 335 22.72 7.90 8.18
C ASN A 335 21.64 8.83 7.65
N ALA A 336 20.48 8.30 7.41
CA ALA A 336 19.41 8.99 6.77
C ALA A 336 18.28 9.40 7.72
N PHE A 337 17.95 8.57 8.70
CA PHE A 337 16.94 8.82 9.73
C PHE A 337 17.53 9.06 11.11
N GLY A 338 18.87 9.10 11.21
CA GLY A 338 19.55 9.35 12.45
C GLY A 338 19.49 10.81 12.91
N MET A 339 20.41 11.17 13.78
CA MET A 339 20.42 12.49 14.43
C MET A 339 20.84 13.63 13.48
N ASN A 340 21.75 13.36 12.54
CA ASN A 340 22.34 14.38 11.67
C ASN A 340 22.36 13.88 10.21
N PRO A 341 21.23 13.73 9.57
CA PRO A 341 21.16 13.28 8.20
C PRO A 341 21.61 14.37 7.21
N ASP A 342 22.28 13.99 6.14
CA ASP A 342 22.59 14.93 5.05
C ASP A 342 21.39 15.06 4.10
N LEU A 343 20.54 16.06 4.39
CA LEU A 343 19.35 16.45 3.64
C LEU A 343 19.54 17.72 2.83
N SER A 344 20.77 18.06 2.51
CA SER A 344 21.12 19.37 1.93
C SER A 344 20.48 19.67 0.57
N LYS A 345 20.02 18.65 -0.16
CA LYS A 345 19.20 18.87 -1.35
C LYS A 345 17.73 19.12 -1.01
N MET A 346 17.35 18.87 0.20
CA MET A 346 16.02 19.07 0.73
C MET A 346 15.81 20.46 1.28
N THR A 347 16.45 20.81 2.32
CA THR A 347 16.28 22.06 3.04
C THR A 347 17.53 22.93 2.96
N ARG A 348 17.32 24.24 2.86
CA ARG A 348 18.42 25.20 2.92
C ARG A 348 19.08 25.24 4.30
N VAL A 349 18.40 24.74 5.30
CA VAL A 349 18.85 24.62 6.70
C VAL A 349 18.74 23.13 7.09
N PRO A 350 19.70 22.54 7.82
CA PRO A 350 19.64 21.14 8.19
C PRO A 350 18.33 20.79 8.91
N ALA A 351 17.56 19.90 8.34
CA ALA A 351 16.31 19.36 8.89
C ALA A 351 16.42 17.85 9.05
N ARG A 352 15.48 17.26 9.76
CA ARG A 352 15.32 15.80 9.87
C ARG A 352 13.85 15.43 9.77
N ILE A 353 13.61 14.21 9.35
CA ILE A 353 12.28 13.61 9.36
C ILE A 353 12.03 13.06 10.75
N ASN A 354 10.82 13.22 11.22
CA ASN A 354 10.42 12.79 12.55
C ASN A 354 9.32 11.74 12.52
N ARG A 355 8.50 11.75 11.45
CA ARG A 355 7.43 10.75 11.26
C ARG A 355 7.30 10.34 9.80
N VAL A 356 6.95 9.07 9.59
CA VAL A 356 6.60 8.49 8.29
C VAL A 356 5.31 7.71 8.47
N ILE A 357 4.21 8.34 8.17
CA ILE A 357 2.88 7.81 8.45
C ILE A 357 2.28 7.24 7.16
N GLN A 358 1.88 5.97 7.22
CA GLN A 358 1.03 5.36 6.23
C GLN A 358 -0.29 4.96 6.87
N LYS A 359 -1.39 5.40 6.27
CA LYS A 359 -2.73 4.90 6.58
C LYS A 359 -3.27 4.16 5.37
N SER A 360 -3.73 2.95 5.60
CA SER A 360 -4.30 2.08 4.57
C SER A 360 -5.65 1.56 5.01
N ALA A 361 -6.58 1.46 4.07
CA ALA A 361 -7.86 0.81 4.26
C ALA A 361 -8.19 -0.06 3.04
N LEU A 362 -8.72 -1.24 3.28
CA LEU A 362 -9.14 -2.20 2.26
C LEU A 362 -10.50 -2.77 2.65
N GLU A 363 -11.45 -2.75 1.71
CA GLU A 363 -12.75 -3.38 1.84
C GLU A 363 -12.95 -4.37 0.70
N VAL A 364 -13.21 -5.62 1.03
CA VAL A 364 -13.44 -6.73 0.08
C VAL A 364 -14.88 -7.16 0.16
N MET A 365 -15.61 -6.97 -0.95
CA MET A 365 -17.05 -7.22 -1.07
C MET A 365 -17.37 -8.07 -2.31
N GLU A 366 -18.63 -8.46 -2.44
CA GLU A 366 -19.11 -9.26 -3.57
C GLU A 366 -18.88 -8.59 -4.92
N SER A 367 -19.05 -7.30 -4.99
CA SER A 367 -18.86 -6.51 -6.23
C SER A 367 -17.39 -6.28 -6.58
N GLY A 368 -16.48 -6.33 -5.60
CA GLY A 368 -15.07 -6.02 -5.80
C GLY A 368 -14.41 -5.45 -4.54
N VAL A 369 -13.35 -4.72 -4.77
CA VAL A 369 -12.67 -3.92 -3.76
C VAL A 369 -13.22 -2.50 -3.86
N GLU A 370 -13.86 -2.02 -2.79
CA GLU A 370 -14.56 -0.71 -2.72
C GLU A 370 -15.68 -0.48 -3.78
N ALA A 371 -16.39 -1.50 -4.24
CA ALA A 371 -17.40 -1.35 -5.31
C ALA A 371 -18.86 -1.56 -4.82
N THR A 372 -19.83 -0.95 -5.51
CA THR A 372 -21.27 -1.11 -5.25
C THR A 372 -21.86 -2.29 -6.03
N SER A 373 -22.86 -2.97 -5.45
CA SER A 373 -23.39 -4.28 -5.84
C SER A 373 -23.84 -4.43 -7.30
N VAL A 374 -23.59 -5.64 -7.86
CA VAL A 374 -24.05 -6.14 -9.16
C VAL A 374 -24.83 -7.44 -8.96
N THR A 375 -25.82 -7.73 -9.82
CA THR A 375 -26.61 -8.96 -9.79
C THR A 375 -26.11 -9.94 -10.84
N THR A 376 -25.74 -11.17 -10.44
CA THR A 376 -25.20 -12.22 -11.30
C THR A 376 -26.10 -13.45 -11.31
N GLU A 377 -26.26 -14.13 -12.45
CA GLU A 377 -27.00 -15.39 -12.59
C GLU A 377 -26.20 -16.58 -12.03
N ILE A 378 -26.91 -17.57 -11.48
CA ILE A 378 -26.33 -18.68 -10.71
C ILE A 378 -26.45 -19.99 -11.49
N TYR A 379 -25.33 -20.69 -11.69
CA TYR A 379 -25.29 -22.07 -12.16
C TYR A 379 -24.67 -22.97 -11.09
N LEU A 380 -25.37 -24.02 -10.68
CA LEU A 380 -24.90 -24.98 -9.69
C LEU A 380 -24.58 -26.33 -10.36
N PHE A 381 -23.32 -26.77 -10.30
CA PHE A 381 -22.88 -28.08 -10.74
C PHE A 381 -22.66 -29.03 -9.55
N LYS A 382 -23.02 -30.30 -9.72
CA LYS A 382 -22.78 -31.36 -8.72
C LYS A 382 -21.60 -32.23 -9.17
N GLY A 383 -20.46 -32.12 -8.49
CA GLY A 383 -19.28 -32.96 -8.65
C GLY A 383 -18.29 -32.74 -7.51
N MET A 384 -17.27 -33.61 -7.37
CA MET A 384 -16.12 -33.35 -6.50
C MET A 384 -15.17 -32.44 -7.29
N SER A 385 -15.43 -31.13 -7.29
CA SER A 385 -14.54 -30.13 -7.85
C SER A 385 -13.49 -29.71 -6.81
N PRO A 386 -12.26 -29.36 -7.22
CA PRO A 386 -11.30 -28.72 -6.32
C PRO A 386 -11.91 -27.48 -5.69
N SER A 387 -11.45 -27.09 -4.52
CA SER A 387 -12.03 -25.97 -3.77
C SER A 387 -10.97 -25.12 -3.07
N PHE A 388 -11.23 -23.82 -2.99
CA PHE A 388 -10.51 -22.87 -2.16
C PHE A 388 -11.49 -22.28 -1.13
N SER A 389 -11.25 -22.53 0.16
CA SER A 389 -12.11 -22.03 1.23
C SER A 389 -11.26 -21.31 2.27
N ALA A 390 -11.29 -19.98 2.25
CA ALA A 390 -10.59 -19.13 3.21
C ALA A 390 -11.36 -19.07 4.55
N ASP A 391 -11.49 -20.20 5.22
CA ASP A 391 -12.24 -20.42 6.47
C ASP A 391 -11.36 -20.37 7.73
N HIS A 392 -10.12 -19.98 7.58
CA HIS A 392 -9.14 -19.71 8.66
C HIS A 392 -8.18 -18.60 8.22
N PRO A 393 -7.30 -18.08 9.09
CA PRO A 393 -6.43 -16.95 8.80
C PRO A 393 -5.56 -17.13 7.55
N PHE A 394 -5.47 -16.08 6.72
CA PHE A 394 -4.79 -16.10 5.44
C PHE A 394 -4.05 -14.80 5.14
N LEU A 395 -3.07 -14.87 4.22
CA LEU A 395 -2.43 -13.71 3.61
C LEU A 395 -3.15 -13.28 2.35
N TYR A 396 -3.09 -11.99 2.05
CA TYR A 396 -3.54 -11.47 0.77
C TYR A 396 -2.62 -10.39 0.21
N PHE A 397 -2.58 -10.32 -1.12
CA PHE A 397 -1.79 -9.35 -1.88
C PHE A 397 -2.64 -8.79 -3.01
N ILE A 398 -2.58 -7.48 -3.24
CA ILE A 398 -3.04 -6.89 -4.50
C ILE A 398 -1.80 -6.48 -5.25
N TYR A 399 -1.65 -7.00 -6.46
CA TYR A 399 -0.45 -6.82 -7.25
C TYR A 399 -0.77 -6.56 -8.73
N ASP A 400 0.14 -5.90 -9.40
CA ASP A 400 0.15 -5.71 -10.84
C ASP A 400 0.80 -6.95 -11.50
N ASP A 401 0.05 -7.67 -12.31
CA ASP A 401 0.48 -8.92 -12.94
C ASP A 401 1.60 -8.73 -13.98
N ILE A 402 1.74 -7.52 -14.56
CA ILE A 402 2.81 -7.20 -15.52
C ILE A 402 4.12 -6.91 -14.81
N SER A 403 4.10 -5.95 -13.89
CA SER A 403 5.30 -5.54 -13.16
C SER A 403 5.61 -6.42 -11.95
N ARG A 404 4.66 -7.24 -11.52
CA ARG A 404 4.67 -8.01 -10.25
C ARG A 404 4.82 -7.12 -9.02
N THR A 405 4.55 -5.83 -9.13
CA THR A 405 4.63 -4.87 -8.03
C THR A 405 3.46 -5.06 -7.08
N ILE A 406 3.74 -5.18 -5.78
CA ILE A 406 2.72 -5.30 -4.75
C ILE A 406 2.21 -3.89 -4.37
N LEU A 407 0.93 -3.65 -4.60
CA LEU A 407 0.23 -2.43 -4.18
C LEU A 407 -0.17 -2.50 -2.72
N PHE A 408 -0.83 -3.59 -2.36
CA PHE A 408 -1.25 -3.88 -0.99
C PHE A 408 -0.84 -5.29 -0.60
N MET A 409 -0.46 -5.45 0.65
CA MET A 409 -0.34 -6.74 1.28
C MET A 409 -0.86 -6.69 2.71
N GLY A 410 -1.32 -7.83 3.19
CA GLY A 410 -1.85 -7.92 4.54
C GLY A 410 -2.25 -9.33 4.93
N GLN A 411 -2.87 -9.42 6.08
CA GLN A 411 -3.42 -10.66 6.62
C GLN A 411 -4.83 -10.43 7.16
N PHE A 412 -5.65 -11.46 7.09
CA PHE A 412 -6.97 -11.49 7.68
C PHE A 412 -7.05 -12.61 8.71
N CYS A 413 -7.46 -12.27 9.94
CA CYS A 413 -7.46 -13.16 11.11
C CYS A 413 -8.86 -13.38 11.70
N GLY A 414 -9.91 -12.84 11.04
CA GLY A 414 -11.29 -12.98 11.53
C GLY A 414 -11.71 -11.93 12.57
N ASN A 415 -11.06 -10.75 12.58
CA ASN A 415 -11.35 -9.64 13.50
C ASN A 415 -11.41 -8.30 12.78
#